data_825dcf88175b105bac701b5cde6b2392
#
_entry.id   825dcf88175b105bac701b5cde6b2392
#
_cell.length_a   1.000
_cell.length_b   1.000
_cell.length_c   1.000
_cell.angle_alpha   90.00
_cell.angle_beta   90.00
_cell.angle_gamma   90.00
#
_symmetry.space_group_name_H-M   'P 1'
#
loop_
_entity.id
_entity.type
_entity.pdbx_description
1 polymer ?
#
loop_
_entity_poly.entity_id
_entity_poly.type
_entity_poly.pdbx_seq_one_letter_code
_entity_poly.pdbx_strand_id
1 'polypeptide(L)'
;MNPSEFLDGGTVSVSDETYAVCRTDRDHPAAFATVREAGETTVVVEEGDLDEVDASDVEPGWKRLTFEMELPFELVGFLAAVATALAEVDVSVFVLSSYATDHVFVAEQALGAAVERLEALGCVVAD
;
A
#
# COMPACT_ATOMS: atom_id res chain seq x y z
N MET A 1 -20.30 12.29 -1.36
CA MET A 1 -19.03 12.14 -2.10
C MET A 1 -19.00 10.78 -2.77
N ASN A 2 -18.70 10.79 -4.05
CA ASN A 2 -18.62 9.54 -4.82
C ASN A 2 -17.14 9.13 -4.93
N PRO A 3 -16.77 7.91 -4.50
CA PRO A 3 -15.37 7.48 -4.56
C PRO A 3 -14.78 7.52 -5.98
N SER A 4 -15.59 7.31 -7.01
CA SER A 4 -15.10 7.36 -8.39
C SER A 4 -14.61 8.75 -8.81
N GLU A 5 -15.07 9.80 -8.17
CA GLU A 5 -14.62 11.17 -8.46
C GLU A 5 -13.15 11.37 -8.06
N PHE A 6 -12.67 10.61 -7.08
CA PHE A 6 -11.28 10.67 -6.65
C PHE A 6 -10.38 9.78 -7.49
N LEU A 7 -10.96 8.76 -8.13
CA LEU A 7 -10.21 7.85 -9.00
C LEU A 7 -9.99 8.44 -10.38
N ASP A 8 -11.04 9.04 -10.95
CA ASP A 8 -10.97 9.60 -12.31
C ASP A 8 -10.07 10.85 -12.29
N GLY A 9 -8.97 10.77 -13.01
CA GLY A 9 -7.96 11.83 -13.06
C GLY A 9 -7.05 11.88 -11.83
N GLY A 10 -7.28 11.01 -10.84
CA GLY A 10 -6.44 10.95 -9.66
C GLY A 10 -5.07 10.39 -9.96
N THR A 11 -4.03 10.93 -9.31
CA THR A 11 -2.66 10.47 -9.51
C THR A 11 -2.31 9.41 -8.48
N VAL A 12 -1.71 8.32 -8.97
CA VAL A 12 -1.18 7.25 -8.13
C VAL A 12 0.32 7.17 -8.38
N SER A 13 1.12 7.24 -7.32
CA SER A 13 2.56 7.06 -7.46
C SER A 13 2.96 5.65 -7.06
N VAL A 14 3.96 5.12 -7.75
CA VAL A 14 4.53 3.80 -7.46
C VAL A 14 5.88 4.01 -6.79
N SER A 15 6.12 3.32 -5.68
CA SER A 15 7.40 3.45 -4.96
C SER A 15 8.56 2.91 -5.81
N ASP A 16 9.71 3.59 -5.73
CA ASP A 16 10.93 3.06 -6.33
C ASP A 16 11.41 1.83 -5.54
N GLU A 17 11.32 1.92 -4.21
CA GLU A 17 11.74 0.86 -3.31
C GLU A 17 10.73 -0.27 -3.28
N THR A 18 11.23 -1.46 -2.93
CA THR A 18 10.40 -2.62 -2.63
C THR A 18 10.39 -2.78 -1.12
N TYR A 19 9.26 -3.18 -0.57
CA TYR A 19 9.04 -3.26 0.87
C TYR A 19 8.89 -4.68 1.36
N ALA A 20 9.17 -4.89 2.64
CA ALA A 20 8.92 -6.15 3.33
C ALA A 20 8.08 -5.90 4.56
N VAL A 21 7.19 -6.84 4.86
CA VAL A 21 6.38 -6.83 6.08
C VAL A 21 7.02 -7.80 7.04
N CYS A 22 7.39 -7.32 8.23
CA CYS A 22 8.14 -8.11 9.19
C CYS A 22 7.39 -8.23 10.50
N ARG A 23 7.46 -9.42 11.10
CA ARG A 23 7.01 -9.63 12.47
C ARG A 23 8.26 -9.52 13.37
N THR A 24 8.17 -8.70 14.40
CA THR A 24 9.29 -8.44 15.30
C THR A 24 8.77 -8.19 16.72
N ASP A 25 9.67 -8.09 17.67
CA ASP A 25 9.29 -7.76 19.06
C ASP A 25 9.75 -6.36 19.47
N ARG A 26 10.24 -5.57 18.53
CA ARG A 26 10.78 -4.24 18.83
C ARG A 26 10.48 -3.25 17.72
N ASP A 27 10.57 -1.95 18.06
CA ASP A 27 10.40 -0.87 17.11
C ASP A 27 11.61 -0.78 16.18
N HIS A 28 11.36 -0.26 14.98
CA HIS A 28 12.40 0.03 14.02
C HIS A 28 12.20 1.48 13.54
N PRO A 29 13.10 2.41 13.93
CA PRO A 29 12.87 3.84 13.67
C PRO A 29 12.74 4.21 12.20
N ALA A 30 13.38 3.46 11.30
CA ALA A 30 13.33 3.74 9.87
C ALA A 30 12.14 3.09 9.16
N ALA A 31 11.26 2.38 9.89
CA ALA A 31 10.12 1.71 9.29
C ALA A 31 9.17 2.73 8.65
N PHE A 32 8.63 2.36 7.49
CA PHE A 32 7.56 3.14 6.87
C PHE A 32 6.32 3.16 7.76
N ALA A 33 6.02 2.03 8.39
CA ALA A 33 4.87 1.91 9.28
C ALA A 33 5.15 0.87 10.36
N THR A 34 4.53 1.07 11.52
CA THR A 34 4.62 0.15 12.66
C THR A 34 3.23 -0.05 13.23
N VAL A 35 2.86 -1.31 13.43
CA VAL A 35 1.62 -1.67 14.13
C VAL A 35 1.99 -2.43 15.38
N ARG A 36 1.63 -1.87 16.54
CA ARG A 36 1.89 -2.51 17.82
C ARG A 36 0.63 -3.21 18.31
N GLU A 37 0.78 -4.48 18.58
CA GLU A 37 -0.29 -5.28 19.18
C GLU A 37 0.26 -5.96 20.44
N ALA A 38 -0.63 -6.51 21.25
CA ALA A 38 -0.20 -7.24 22.43
C ALA A 38 0.62 -8.46 22.02
N GLY A 39 1.89 -8.47 22.36
CA GLY A 39 2.78 -9.59 22.07
C GLY A 39 3.35 -9.67 20.67
N GLU A 40 3.06 -8.67 19.82
CA GLU A 40 3.54 -8.71 18.45
C GLU A 40 3.64 -7.29 17.87
N THR A 41 4.74 -7.03 17.18
CA THR A 41 4.90 -5.77 16.43
C THR A 41 5.11 -6.12 14.96
N THR A 42 4.40 -5.40 14.09
CA THR A 42 4.57 -5.50 12.65
C THR A 42 5.25 -4.23 12.16
N VAL A 43 6.31 -4.36 11.38
CA VAL A 43 6.94 -3.21 10.73
C VAL A 43 6.96 -3.43 9.24
N VAL A 44 6.74 -2.35 8.49
CA VAL A 44 6.88 -2.33 7.04
C VAL A 44 8.11 -1.51 6.73
N VAL A 45 9.11 -2.13 6.13
CA VAL A 45 10.41 -1.52 5.89
C VAL A 45 10.81 -1.69 4.43
N GLU A 46 11.68 -0.80 3.94
CA GLU A 46 12.31 -1.02 2.63
C GLU A 46 13.19 -2.25 2.71
N GLU A 47 13.21 -3.05 1.65
CA GLU A 47 14.03 -4.27 1.65
C GLU A 47 15.50 -4.00 1.91
N GLY A 48 15.99 -2.83 1.52
CA GLY A 48 17.36 -2.43 1.80
C GLY A 48 17.70 -2.34 3.29
N ASP A 49 16.68 -2.20 4.14
CA ASP A 49 16.85 -2.08 5.59
C ASP A 49 16.62 -3.40 6.33
N LEU A 50 16.35 -4.50 5.60
CA LEU A 50 16.03 -5.79 6.23
C LEU A 50 17.14 -6.29 7.18
N ASP A 51 18.40 -6.03 6.86
CA ASP A 51 19.53 -6.47 7.67
C ASP A 51 19.52 -5.83 9.07
N GLU A 52 18.83 -4.71 9.22
CA GLU A 52 18.74 -3.99 10.48
C GLU A 52 17.53 -4.41 11.31
N VAL A 53 16.66 -5.25 10.76
CA VAL A 53 15.44 -5.68 11.43
C VAL A 53 15.62 -7.07 12.01
N ASP A 54 15.41 -7.21 13.31
CA ASP A 54 15.43 -8.50 13.98
C ASP A 54 14.03 -9.12 13.88
N ALA A 55 13.76 -9.77 12.77
CA ALA A 55 12.43 -10.28 12.45
C ALA A 55 12.36 -11.79 12.60
N SER A 56 11.26 -12.26 13.17
CA SER A 56 10.96 -13.70 13.23
C SER A 56 10.33 -14.20 11.92
N ASP A 57 9.63 -13.33 11.20
CA ASP A 57 8.99 -13.65 9.94
C ASP A 57 9.10 -12.45 9.00
N VAL A 58 9.28 -12.72 7.72
CA VAL A 58 9.44 -11.68 6.69
C VAL A 58 8.62 -12.06 5.45
N GLU A 59 7.78 -11.14 5.00
CA GLU A 59 7.08 -11.25 3.72
C GLU A 59 7.61 -10.13 2.82
N PRO A 60 8.55 -10.43 1.91
CA PRO A 60 9.14 -9.40 1.04
C PRO A 60 8.39 -9.23 -0.27
N GLY A 61 8.86 -8.32 -1.11
CA GLY A 61 8.40 -8.22 -2.48
C GLY A 61 7.17 -7.36 -2.70
N TRP A 62 6.99 -6.32 -1.89
CA TRP A 62 5.83 -5.44 -1.98
C TRP A 62 6.18 -4.10 -2.59
N LYS A 63 5.38 -3.67 -3.58
CA LYS A 63 5.44 -2.32 -4.14
C LYS A 63 4.32 -1.48 -3.54
N ARG A 64 4.59 -0.23 -3.24
CA ARG A 64 3.63 0.67 -2.62
C ARG A 64 3.02 1.60 -3.66
N LEU A 65 1.69 1.58 -3.74
CA LEU A 65 0.91 2.50 -4.55
C LEU A 65 0.32 3.54 -3.60
N THR A 66 0.64 4.81 -3.83
CA THR A 66 0.14 5.90 -3.00
C THR A 66 -0.79 6.77 -3.83
N PHE A 67 -1.98 7.02 -3.30
CA PHE A 67 -2.96 7.91 -3.94
C PHE A 67 -2.58 9.34 -3.59
N GLU A 68 -2.10 10.09 -4.57
CA GLU A 68 -1.57 11.45 -4.38
C GLU A 68 -2.69 12.48 -4.37
N MET A 69 -3.67 12.28 -3.49
CA MET A 69 -4.75 13.24 -3.24
C MET A 69 -5.15 13.09 -1.77
N GLU A 70 -5.60 14.16 -1.20
CA GLU A 70 -6.09 14.12 0.17
C GLU A 70 -7.51 13.57 0.19
N LEU A 71 -7.70 12.43 0.88
CA LEU A 71 -8.98 11.76 0.98
C LEU A 71 -9.67 12.19 2.27
N PRO A 72 -10.88 12.77 2.20
CA PRO A 72 -11.61 13.14 3.43
C PRO A 72 -11.94 11.91 4.28
N PHE A 73 -11.86 12.04 5.60
CA PHE A 73 -12.21 10.93 6.49
C PHE A 73 -13.66 10.46 6.31
N GLU A 74 -14.56 11.37 5.95
CA GLU A 74 -15.96 11.03 5.73
C GLU A 74 -16.23 10.37 4.37
N LEU A 75 -15.23 10.23 3.52
CA LEU A 75 -15.39 9.54 2.24
C LEU A 75 -15.62 8.05 2.49
N VAL A 76 -16.72 7.54 1.96
CA VAL A 76 -17.12 6.14 2.13
C VAL A 76 -16.91 5.39 0.82
N GLY A 77 -16.30 4.21 0.92
CA GLY A 77 -16.22 3.29 -0.20
C GLY A 77 -15.04 3.48 -1.14
N PHE A 78 -14.15 4.44 -0.90
CA PHE A 78 -12.98 4.63 -1.76
C PHE A 78 -12.12 3.37 -1.80
N LEU A 79 -11.72 2.90 -0.62
CA LEU A 79 -10.87 1.71 -0.52
C LEU A 79 -11.57 0.47 -1.03
N ALA A 80 -12.88 0.35 -0.79
CA ALA A 80 -13.67 -0.76 -1.31
C ALA A 80 -13.66 -0.77 -2.83
N ALA A 81 -13.78 0.40 -3.46
CA ALA A 81 -13.76 0.50 -4.92
C ALA A 81 -12.40 0.07 -5.48
N VAL A 82 -11.31 0.51 -4.86
CA VAL A 82 -9.95 0.13 -5.26
C VAL A 82 -9.72 -1.36 -5.07
N ALA A 83 -10.04 -1.88 -3.89
CA ALA A 83 -9.81 -3.29 -3.57
C ALA A 83 -10.64 -4.21 -4.47
N THR A 84 -11.88 -3.85 -4.74
CA THR A 84 -12.75 -4.63 -5.63
C THR A 84 -12.17 -4.66 -7.05
N ALA A 85 -11.74 -3.52 -7.56
CA ALA A 85 -11.15 -3.44 -8.90
C ALA A 85 -9.89 -4.31 -9.02
N LEU A 86 -9.04 -4.28 -8.00
CA LEU A 86 -7.82 -5.09 -8.01
C LEU A 86 -8.12 -6.58 -7.85
N ALA A 87 -9.12 -6.91 -7.04
CA ALA A 87 -9.56 -8.30 -6.89
C ALA A 87 -10.07 -8.88 -8.21
N GLU A 88 -10.71 -8.07 -9.03
CA GLU A 88 -11.21 -8.50 -10.33
C GLU A 88 -10.11 -8.94 -11.29
N VAL A 89 -8.87 -8.51 -11.06
CA VAL A 89 -7.72 -8.93 -11.85
C VAL A 89 -6.76 -9.80 -11.01
N ASP A 90 -7.29 -10.42 -9.95
CA ASP A 90 -6.57 -11.35 -9.07
C ASP A 90 -5.35 -10.75 -8.37
N VAL A 91 -5.40 -9.46 -8.05
CA VAL A 91 -4.33 -8.79 -7.31
C VAL A 91 -4.70 -8.71 -5.85
N SER A 92 -3.91 -9.37 -5.00
CA SER A 92 -4.04 -9.29 -3.55
C SER A 92 -3.37 -8.01 -3.05
N VAL A 93 -3.96 -7.41 -2.01
CA VAL A 93 -3.44 -6.16 -1.46
C VAL A 93 -3.34 -6.23 0.05
N PHE A 94 -2.41 -5.46 0.63
CA PHE A 94 -2.59 -5.00 2.00
C PHE A 94 -2.50 -3.48 2.03
N VAL A 95 -3.14 -2.86 3.02
CA VAL A 95 -3.38 -1.43 3.00
C VAL A 95 -2.98 -0.81 4.32
N LEU A 96 -2.32 0.34 4.23
CA LEU A 96 -2.03 1.17 5.38
C LEU A 96 -2.63 2.54 5.10
N SER A 97 -3.52 2.96 5.98
CA SER A 97 -4.15 4.27 5.86
C SER A 97 -3.40 5.28 6.71
N SER A 98 -2.96 6.37 6.11
CA SER A 98 -2.39 7.49 6.84
C SER A 98 -3.47 8.56 7.04
N TYR A 99 -3.11 9.68 7.65
CA TYR A 99 -4.08 10.75 7.90
C TYR A 99 -4.70 11.27 6.60
N ALA A 100 -3.90 11.43 5.57
CA ALA A 100 -4.33 12.09 4.34
C ALA A 100 -4.82 11.12 3.26
N THR A 101 -4.29 9.90 3.22
CA THR A 101 -4.58 9.01 2.11
C THR A 101 -4.32 7.55 2.45
N ASP A 102 -4.61 6.69 1.49
CA ASP A 102 -4.35 5.25 1.59
C ASP A 102 -3.12 4.86 0.80
N HIS A 103 -2.34 3.94 1.37
CA HIS A 103 -1.21 3.31 0.69
C HIS A 103 -1.57 1.86 0.46
N VAL A 104 -1.58 1.46 -0.81
CA VAL A 104 -1.96 0.09 -1.19
C VAL A 104 -0.71 -0.65 -1.65
N PHE A 105 -0.42 -1.77 -1.00
CA PHE A 105 0.75 -2.57 -1.32
C PHE A 105 0.32 -3.77 -2.15
N VAL A 106 1.01 -3.98 -3.26
CA VAL A 106 0.78 -5.12 -4.15
C VAL A 106 2.08 -5.87 -4.34
N ALA A 107 1.98 -7.18 -4.59
CA ALA A 107 3.16 -7.97 -4.87
C ALA A 107 3.86 -7.43 -6.13
N GLU A 108 5.18 -7.43 -6.13
CA GLU A 108 5.98 -6.89 -7.23
C GLU A 108 5.59 -7.50 -8.57
N GLN A 109 5.36 -8.81 -8.61
CA GLN A 109 4.97 -9.50 -9.85
C GLN A 109 3.56 -9.15 -10.31
N ALA A 110 2.72 -8.59 -9.43
CA ALA A 110 1.36 -8.17 -9.76
C ALA A 110 1.26 -6.68 -10.11
N LEU A 111 2.37 -5.95 -10.04
CA LEU A 111 2.37 -4.49 -10.22
C LEU A 111 1.82 -4.09 -11.59
N GLY A 112 2.22 -4.79 -12.65
CA GLY A 112 1.76 -4.45 -14.01
C GLY A 112 0.24 -4.55 -14.14
N ALA A 113 -0.35 -5.61 -13.61
CA ALA A 113 -1.80 -5.80 -13.65
C ALA A 113 -2.51 -4.74 -12.81
N ALA A 114 -1.95 -4.40 -11.65
CA ALA A 114 -2.53 -3.40 -10.77
C ALA A 114 -2.53 -2.02 -11.44
N VAL A 115 -1.40 -1.63 -12.04
CA VAL A 115 -1.27 -0.33 -12.72
C VAL A 115 -2.26 -0.24 -13.89
N GLU A 116 -2.32 -1.29 -14.71
CA GLU A 116 -3.23 -1.32 -15.86
C GLU A 116 -4.69 -1.18 -15.41
N ARG A 117 -5.05 -1.86 -14.32
CA ARG A 117 -6.43 -1.78 -13.79
C ARG A 117 -6.76 -0.39 -13.26
N LEU A 118 -5.83 0.24 -12.55
CA LEU A 118 -6.05 1.60 -12.03
C LEU A 118 -6.17 2.61 -13.16
N GLU A 119 -5.37 2.46 -14.20
CA GLU A 119 -5.47 3.32 -15.38
C GLU A 119 -6.83 3.16 -16.06
N ALA A 120 -7.37 1.94 -16.10
CA ALA A 120 -8.69 1.70 -16.65
C ALA A 120 -9.79 2.38 -15.83
N LEU A 121 -9.54 2.67 -14.56
CA LEU A 121 -10.48 3.41 -13.70
C LEU A 121 -10.32 4.92 -13.86
N GLY A 122 -9.39 5.38 -14.68
CA GLY A 122 -9.16 6.80 -14.90
C GLY A 122 -7.99 7.39 -14.13
N CYS A 123 -7.25 6.58 -13.39
CA CYS A 123 -6.09 7.08 -12.65
C CYS A 123 -4.92 7.37 -13.58
N VAL A 124 -4.11 8.37 -13.20
CA VAL A 124 -2.84 8.64 -13.84
C VAL A 124 -1.76 8.05 -12.93
N VAL A 125 -1.04 7.05 -13.44
CA VAL A 125 -0.03 6.36 -12.64
C VAL A 125 1.36 6.89 -12.99
N ALA A 126 2.09 7.34 -11.98
CA ALA A 126 3.43 7.89 -12.12
C ALA A 126 4.42 7.06 -11.32
N ASP A 127 5.61 6.93 -11.86
CA ASP A 127 6.72 6.25 -11.16
C ASP A 127 7.42 7.22 -10.20
#